data_4fa4c90ac1d317e9184a8cabbd31b15b
#
_entry.id   4fa4c90ac1d317e9184a8cabbd31b15b
#
_cell.length_a   1.000
_cell.length_b   1.000
_cell.length_c   1.000
_cell.angle_alpha   90.00
_cell.angle_beta   90.00
_cell.angle_gamma   90.00
#
_symmetry.space_group_name_H-M   'P 1'
#
loop_
_entity.id
_entity.type
_entity.pdbx_description
1 polymer ?
#
loop_
_entity_poly.entity_id
_entity_poly.type
_entity_poly.pdbx_seq_one_letter_code
_entity_poly.pdbx_strand_id
1 'polypeptide(L)'
;MKLTKIALLIVFIIIADVTYSQTKTTNKLLAYSRSITGGAQQVDENGKAIDNIRYLYDIYLETSSKKTPTVSAFWIKGKPYQVQIVPVKKLPVTLLVEKRKIVLVKKSNQYVWQLLLTPDSLINSTKPNTDKDLQLNEVVCKLKGSSKNVLLKKITELPTIMTE
;
A
#
# COMPACT_ATOMS: atom_id res chain seq x y z
N MET A 1 -14.48 -41.35 -41.55
CA MET A 1 -15.27 -40.69 -40.47
C MET A 1 -14.62 -40.70 -39.06
N LYS A 2 -13.56 -41.43 -38.76
CA LYS A 2 -12.90 -41.47 -37.44
C LYS A 2 -11.80 -40.40 -37.26
N LEU A 3 -11.07 -40.02 -38.32
CA LEU A 3 -9.99 -39.02 -38.23
C LEU A 3 -10.48 -37.58 -37.99
N THR A 4 -11.63 -37.19 -38.55
CA THR A 4 -12.20 -35.85 -38.37
C THR A 4 -12.65 -35.56 -36.94
N LYS A 5 -13.09 -36.62 -36.21
CA LYS A 5 -13.48 -36.47 -34.80
C LYS A 5 -12.29 -36.27 -33.87
N ILE A 6 -11.14 -36.86 -34.17
CA ILE A 6 -9.90 -36.73 -33.37
C ILE A 6 -9.29 -35.33 -33.58
N ALA A 7 -9.28 -34.82 -34.82
CA ALA A 7 -8.79 -33.47 -35.11
C ALA A 7 -9.62 -32.37 -34.40
N LEU A 8 -10.94 -32.53 -34.30
CA LEU A 8 -11.83 -31.59 -33.63
C LEU A 8 -11.58 -31.61 -32.10
N LEU A 9 -11.28 -32.75 -31.52
CA LEU A 9 -10.99 -32.89 -30.09
C LEU A 9 -9.67 -32.20 -29.69
N ILE A 10 -8.65 -32.30 -30.54
CA ILE A 10 -7.34 -31.65 -30.30
C ILE A 10 -7.44 -30.15 -30.39
N VAL A 11 -8.21 -29.62 -31.33
CA VAL A 11 -8.46 -28.15 -31.43
C VAL A 11 -9.17 -27.62 -30.19
N PHE A 12 -10.12 -28.39 -29.62
CA PHE A 12 -10.81 -27.94 -28.37
C PHE A 12 -9.89 -27.92 -27.15
N ILE A 13 -8.92 -28.86 -27.05
CA ILE A 13 -7.96 -28.87 -25.95
C ILE A 13 -6.99 -27.69 -26.04
N ILE A 14 -6.53 -27.34 -27.24
CA ILE A 14 -5.61 -26.20 -27.45
C ILE A 14 -6.31 -24.84 -27.11
N ILE A 15 -7.61 -24.73 -27.41
CA ILE A 15 -8.36 -23.48 -27.07
C ILE A 15 -8.61 -23.36 -25.57
N ALA A 16 -8.74 -24.48 -24.84
CA ALA A 16 -8.95 -24.47 -23.41
C ALA A 16 -7.69 -23.98 -22.62
N ASP A 17 -6.50 -24.28 -23.11
CA ASP A 17 -5.25 -23.85 -22.46
C ASP A 17 -4.93 -22.36 -22.65
N VAL A 18 -5.45 -21.72 -23.69
CA VAL A 18 -5.21 -20.28 -23.97
C VAL A 18 -6.04 -19.37 -23.05
N THR A 19 -7.14 -19.87 -22.48
CA THR A 19 -8.04 -19.05 -21.65
C THR A 19 -7.67 -18.97 -20.17
N TYR A 20 -6.67 -19.70 -19.69
CA TYR A 20 -6.28 -19.74 -18.28
C TYR A 20 -5.06 -18.88 -17.89
N SER A 21 -4.49 -18.13 -18.82
CA SER A 21 -3.51 -17.11 -18.45
C SER A 21 -4.21 -15.82 -17.96
N GLN A 22 -5.05 -15.93 -16.96
CA GLN A 22 -5.39 -14.77 -16.14
C GLN A 22 -4.10 -14.34 -15.43
N THR A 23 -3.44 -13.35 -15.98
CA THR A 23 -2.35 -12.64 -15.31
C THR A 23 -2.91 -12.18 -13.97
N LYS A 24 -2.52 -12.92 -12.92
CA LYS A 24 -2.90 -12.61 -11.53
C LYS A 24 -2.41 -11.19 -11.26
N THR A 25 -3.29 -10.23 -11.32
CA THR A 25 -2.98 -8.81 -11.07
C THR A 25 -2.53 -8.70 -9.63
N THR A 26 -1.24 -8.81 -9.40
CA THR A 26 -0.68 -8.81 -8.06
C THR A 26 -0.40 -7.37 -7.68
N ASN A 27 -1.36 -6.73 -7.02
CA ASN A 27 -1.12 -5.45 -6.38
C ASN A 27 -0.29 -5.68 -5.12
N LYS A 28 0.80 -4.92 -4.95
CA LYS A 28 1.68 -5.02 -3.79
C LYS A 28 1.79 -3.67 -3.11
N LEU A 29 1.59 -3.66 -1.80
CA LEU A 29 1.72 -2.49 -0.97
C LEU A 29 3.08 -2.49 -0.27
N LEU A 30 3.74 -1.34 -0.27
CA LEU A 30 4.96 -1.06 0.46
C LEU A 30 4.68 0.13 1.37
N ALA A 31 4.96 0.01 2.65
CA ALA A 31 4.75 1.08 3.62
C ALA A 31 5.93 1.21 4.56
N TYR A 32 6.33 2.45 4.75
CA TYR A 32 7.42 2.85 5.62
C TYR A 32 6.92 3.93 6.57
N SER A 33 7.40 3.91 7.80
CA SER A 33 7.12 4.94 8.79
C SER A 33 8.43 5.51 9.34
N ARG A 34 8.41 6.81 9.64
CA ARG A 34 9.48 7.50 10.33
C ARG A 34 8.87 8.30 11.47
N SER A 35 9.42 8.15 12.65
CA SER A 35 9.10 9.05 13.75
C SER A 35 9.87 10.36 13.60
N ILE A 36 9.21 11.47 13.93
CA ILE A 36 9.83 12.76 14.09
C ILE A 36 9.82 13.05 15.58
N THR A 37 11.00 13.20 16.15
CA THR A 37 11.18 13.62 17.53
C THR A 37 11.92 14.96 17.54
N GLY A 38 11.45 15.89 18.31
CA GLY A 38 12.07 17.22 18.44
C GLY A 38 11.03 18.31 18.60
N GLY A 39 11.47 19.47 19.02
CA GLY A 39 10.65 20.61 19.43
C GLY A 39 10.54 20.71 20.95
N ALA A 40 9.98 21.82 21.42
CA ALA A 40 9.75 22.05 22.85
C ALA A 40 8.84 20.95 23.42
N GLN A 41 9.26 20.35 24.51
CA GLN A 41 8.47 19.36 25.23
C GLN A 41 7.16 20.02 25.69
N GLN A 42 6.05 19.59 25.13
CA GLN A 42 4.73 20.03 25.60
C GLN A 42 4.39 19.24 26.86
N VAL A 43 3.84 19.96 27.84
CA VAL A 43 3.32 19.35 29.06
C VAL A 43 1.80 19.52 29.10
N ASP A 44 1.10 18.56 29.68
CA ASP A 44 -0.32 18.66 29.93
C ASP A 44 -0.62 19.64 31.09
N GLU A 45 -1.88 19.84 31.39
CA GLU A 45 -2.33 20.71 32.49
C GLU A 45 -1.79 20.29 33.86
N ASN A 46 -1.31 19.07 34.00
CA ASN A 46 -0.73 18.50 35.23
C ASN A 46 0.81 18.51 35.22
N GLY A 47 1.44 19.16 34.21
CA GLY A 47 2.88 19.21 34.05
C GLY A 47 3.53 17.92 33.54
N LYS A 48 2.73 16.93 33.08
CA LYS A 48 3.22 15.70 32.52
C LYS A 48 3.61 15.88 31.07
N ALA A 49 4.80 15.40 30.70
CA ALA A 49 5.27 15.43 29.32
C ALA A 49 4.28 14.75 28.37
N ILE A 50 3.86 15.47 27.34
CA ILE A 50 3.08 14.90 26.22
C ILE A 50 4.04 14.41 25.19
N ASP A 51 3.90 13.13 24.83
CA ASP A 51 4.73 12.49 23.83
C ASP A 51 4.31 12.97 22.43
N ASN A 52 5.02 13.96 21.89
CA ASN A 52 4.75 14.58 20.58
C ASN A 52 5.39 13.81 19.43
N ILE A 53 5.41 12.49 19.50
CA ILE A 53 5.93 11.68 18.39
C ILE A 53 4.98 11.78 17.19
N ARG A 54 5.45 12.42 16.14
CA ARG A 54 4.73 12.45 14.86
C ARG A 54 5.30 11.37 13.95
N TYR A 55 4.41 10.70 13.22
CA TYR A 55 4.80 9.70 12.23
C TYR A 55 4.59 10.25 10.83
N LEU A 56 5.62 10.14 9.99
CA LEU A 56 5.52 10.31 8.54
C LEU A 56 5.42 8.93 7.90
N TYR A 57 4.55 8.81 6.92
CA TYR A 57 4.36 7.57 6.17
C TYR A 57 4.75 7.78 4.70
N ASP A 58 5.61 6.90 4.19
CA ASP A 58 5.95 6.77 2.78
C ASP A 58 5.28 5.49 2.25
N ILE A 59 4.20 5.63 1.49
CA ILE A 59 3.40 4.51 1.02
C ILE A 59 3.47 4.40 -0.50
N TYR A 60 3.71 3.18 -1.00
CA TYR A 60 3.76 2.90 -2.42
C TYR A 60 2.88 1.69 -2.76
N LEU A 61 2.22 1.78 -3.91
CA LEU A 61 1.42 0.70 -4.48
C LEU A 61 2.02 0.29 -5.82
N GLU A 62 2.47 -0.95 -5.95
CA GLU A 62 2.91 -1.55 -7.21
C GLU A 62 1.72 -2.24 -7.87
N THR A 63 1.50 -1.97 -9.16
CA THR A 63 0.42 -2.56 -9.95
C THR A 63 0.93 -3.03 -11.30
N SER A 64 0.30 -4.04 -11.87
CA SER A 64 0.61 -4.48 -13.24
C SER A 64 -0.03 -3.58 -14.31
N SER A 65 -1.03 -2.77 -13.95
CA SER A 65 -1.75 -1.88 -14.86
C SER A 65 -1.16 -0.48 -14.88
N LYS A 66 -1.02 0.08 -16.08
CA LYS A 66 -0.66 1.50 -16.29
C LYS A 66 -1.78 2.46 -15.87
N LYS A 67 -3.02 1.96 -15.77
CA LYS A 67 -4.16 2.78 -15.37
C LYS A 67 -4.02 3.17 -13.91
N THR A 68 -4.18 4.45 -13.61
CA THR A 68 -4.16 4.96 -12.24
C THR A 68 -5.19 4.21 -11.40
N PRO A 69 -4.77 3.56 -10.30
CA PRO A 69 -5.70 2.90 -9.41
C PRO A 69 -6.60 3.93 -8.72
N THR A 70 -7.80 3.53 -8.34
CA THR A 70 -8.67 4.35 -7.51
C THR A 70 -8.77 3.68 -6.15
N VAL A 71 -8.33 4.36 -5.10
CA VAL A 71 -8.49 3.92 -3.72
C VAL A 71 -9.85 4.37 -3.22
N SER A 72 -10.67 3.42 -2.75
CA SER A 72 -11.98 3.71 -2.18
C SER A 72 -11.93 3.87 -0.66
N ALA A 73 -10.94 3.26 0.01
CA ALA A 73 -10.71 3.43 1.44
C ALA A 73 -9.28 3.01 1.80
N PHE A 74 -8.71 3.64 2.81
CA PHE A 74 -7.34 3.39 3.26
C PHE A 74 -7.22 3.55 4.78
N TRP A 75 -6.55 2.60 5.43
CA TRP A 75 -6.34 2.63 6.87
C TRP A 75 -4.89 2.30 7.23
N ILE A 76 -4.38 3.00 8.26
CA ILE A 76 -3.12 2.65 8.93
C ILE A 76 -3.43 2.43 10.41
N LYS A 77 -3.10 1.25 10.92
CA LYS A 77 -3.35 0.85 12.33
C LYS A 77 -4.79 1.17 12.76
N GLY A 78 -5.76 0.87 11.86
CA GLY A 78 -7.18 1.12 12.08
C GLY A 78 -7.65 2.57 11.92
N LYS A 79 -6.75 3.54 11.70
CA LYS A 79 -7.11 4.95 11.47
C LYS A 79 -7.34 5.20 9.98
N PRO A 80 -8.44 5.86 9.59
CA PRO A 80 -8.74 6.16 8.19
C PRO A 80 -7.92 7.33 7.65
N TYR A 81 -7.61 7.27 6.36
CA TYR A 81 -6.90 8.32 5.62
C TYR A 81 -7.54 8.56 4.27
N GLN A 82 -7.57 9.83 3.87
CA GLN A 82 -7.80 10.22 2.48
C GLN A 82 -6.51 10.03 1.69
N VAL A 83 -6.64 9.61 0.42
CA VAL A 83 -5.49 9.24 -0.40
C VAL A 83 -5.50 10.02 -1.70
N GLN A 84 -4.40 10.74 -1.97
CA GLN A 84 -4.08 11.26 -3.29
C GLN A 84 -3.03 10.35 -3.93
N ILE A 85 -3.23 9.97 -5.20
CA ILE A 85 -2.35 9.03 -5.91
C ILE A 85 -1.50 9.78 -6.91
N VAL A 86 -0.18 9.56 -6.86
CA VAL A 86 0.79 10.20 -7.74
C VAL A 86 1.66 9.14 -8.41
N PRO A 87 1.86 9.18 -9.75
CA PRO A 87 2.74 8.21 -10.41
C PRO A 87 4.20 8.45 -10.05
N VAL A 88 4.93 7.38 -9.75
CA VAL A 88 6.37 7.43 -9.53
C VAL A 88 7.08 7.38 -10.88
N LYS A 89 7.71 8.49 -11.28
CA LYS A 89 8.34 8.63 -12.60
C LYS A 89 9.72 7.97 -12.71
N LYS A 90 10.43 7.79 -11.60
CA LYS A 90 11.81 7.29 -11.58
C LYS A 90 11.99 6.22 -10.51
N LEU A 91 12.55 5.09 -10.91
CA LEU A 91 12.92 3.99 -10.03
C LEU A 91 14.45 3.75 -10.09
N PRO A 92 15.07 3.31 -9.00
CA PRO A 92 14.50 3.03 -7.70
C PRO A 92 14.14 4.31 -6.93
N VAL A 93 13.12 4.23 -6.03
CA VAL A 93 12.87 5.30 -5.06
C VAL A 93 13.82 5.11 -3.88
N THR A 94 14.54 6.16 -3.54
CA THR A 94 15.53 6.11 -2.47
C THR A 94 15.40 7.28 -1.53
N LEU A 95 15.66 7.02 -0.26
CA LEU A 95 15.72 8.01 0.80
C LEU A 95 17.17 8.12 1.29
N LEU A 96 17.65 9.34 1.51
CA LEU A 96 18.94 9.59 2.13
C LEU A 96 18.71 9.89 3.61
N VAL A 97 19.25 9.07 4.50
CA VAL A 97 19.19 9.27 5.94
C VAL A 97 20.62 9.18 6.47
N GLU A 98 21.12 10.23 7.15
CA GLU A 98 22.45 10.26 7.75
C GLU A 98 23.57 9.76 6.81
N LYS A 99 23.58 10.24 5.57
CA LYS A 99 24.52 9.82 4.51
C LYS A 99 24.34 8.36 4.03
N ARG A 100 23.35 7.63 4.53
CA ARG A 100 23.00 6.26 4.07
C ARG A 100 21.84 6.32 3.10
N LYS A 101 22.01 5.64 1.98
CA LYS A 101 20.95 5.52 0.96
C LYS A 101 20.09 4.29 1.24
N ILE A 102 18.83 4.51 1.57
CA ILE A 102 17.83 3.45 1.78
C ILE A 102 16.96 3.33 0.53
N VAL A 103 16.81 2.12 0.01
CA VAL A 103 15.94 1.86 -1.15
C VAL A 103 14.54 1.53 -0.64
N LEU A 104 13.58 2.42 -0.88
CA LEU A 104 12.18 2.23 -0.51
C LEU A 104 11.44 1.37 -1.57
N VAL A 105 11.65 1.68 -2.86
CA VAL A 105 11.09 0.91 -3.96
C VAL A 105 12.23 0.50 -4.88
N LYS A 106 12.39 -0.80 -5.10
CA LYS A 106 13.40 -1.35 -6.00
C LYS A 106 13.02 -1.08 -7.46
N LYS A 107 13.99 -1.21 -8.38
CA LYS A 107 13.71 -1.21 -9.81
C LYS A 107 12.78 -2.39 -10.13
N SER A 108 11.68 -2.11 -10.79
CA SER A 108 10.62 -3.06 -11.12
C SER A 108 10.04 -2.77 -12.50
N ASN A 109 9.47 -3.78 -13.14
CA ASN A 109 8.70 -3.63 -14.37
C ASN A 109 7.21 -3.30 -14.10
N GLN A 110 6.84 -3.16 -12.83
CA GLN A 110 5.51 -2.78 -12.40
C GLN A 110 5.35 -1.25 -12.42
N TYR A 111 4.12 -0.79 -12.57
CA TYR A 111 3.78 0.62 -12.36
C TYR A 111 3.72 0.91 -10.87
N VAL A 112 4.41 1.95 -10.45
CA VAL A 112 4.51 2.33 -9.04
C VAL A 112 3.79 3.65 -8.81
N TRP A 113 2.95 3.68 -7.79
CA TRP A 113 2.16 4.83 -7.37
C TRP A 113 2.52 5.19 -5.94
N GLN A 114 2.80 6.45 -5.68
CA GLN A 114 2.94 6.98 -4.33
C GLN A 114 1.56 7.39 -3.82
N LEU A 115 1.24 6.98 -2.60
CA LEU A 115 0.00 7.33 -1.92
C LEU A 115 0.31 8.45 -0.91
N LEU A 116 -0.15 9.67 -1.21
CA LEU A 116 -0.05 10.81 -0.31
C LEU A 116 -1.26 10.77 0.62
N LEU A 117 -1.00 10.75 1.92
CA LEU A 117 -2.01 10.52 2.94
C LEU A 117 -2.34 11.80 3.70
N THR A 118 -3.63 12.05 3.87
CA THR A 118 -4.15 13.08 4.78
C THR A 118 -5.04 12.39 5.81
N PRO A 119 -4.82 12.59 7.13
CA PRO A 119 -5.71 12.04 8.14
C PRO A 119 -7.16 12.46 7.88
N ASP A 120 -8.07 11.51 7.91
CA ASP A 120 -9.49 11.78 7.70
C ASP A 120 -10.16 12.05 9.05
N SER A 121 -10.20 13.33 9.43
CA SER A 121 -10.85 13.79 10.66
C SER A 121 -12.38 13.78 10.60
N LEU A 122 -12.96 13.67 9.40
CA LEU A 122 -14.41 13.71 9.19
C LEU A 122 -15.04 12.34 9.38
N ILE A 123 -14.30 11.29 9.17
CA ILE A 123 -14.75 9.95 9.51
C ILE A 123 -14.51 9.76 11.01
N ASN A 124 -15.46 10.24 11.81
CA ASN A 124 -15.60 9.78 13.19
C ASN A 124 -15.60 8.25 13.10
N SER A 125 -14.52 7.63 13.53
CA SER A 125 -14.29 6.19 13.44
C SER A 125 -15.23 5.43 14.38
N THR A 126 -16.52 5.55 14.13
CA THR A 126 -17.50 4.66 14.67
C THR A 126 -17.36 3.34 13.95
N LYS A 127 -16.43 2.55 14.48
CA LYS A 127 -16.30 1.10 14.30
C LYS A 127 -15.94 0.54 12.93
N PRO A 128 -14.64 0.43 12.62
CA PRO A 128 -14.19 -0.64 11.73
C PRO A 128 -13.76 -1.91 12.49
N ASN A 129 -14.10 -2.07 13.75
CA ASN A 129 -13.48 -3.10 14.60
C ASN A 129 -14.00 -4.53 14.39
N THR A 130 -14.85 -4.77 13.40
CA THR A 130 -15.33 -6.11 13.03
C THR A 130 -14.67 -6.67 11.76
N ASP A 131 -13.92 -5.83 11.01
CA ASP A 131 -13.22 -6.29 9.82
C ASP A 131 -11.90 -6.98 10.22
N LYS A 132 -11.82 -8.29 9.98
CA LYS A 132 -10.63 -9.10 10.28
C LYS A 132 -9.36 -8.55 9.60
N ASP A 133 -9.48 -7.94 8.43
CA ASP A 133 -8.35 -7.35 7.71
C ASP A 133 -7.73 -6.21 8.52
N LEU A 134 -8.55 -5.36 9.14
CA LEU A 134 -8.09 -4.25 9.97
C LEU A 134 -7.47 -4.69 11.30
N GLN A 135 -7.86 -5.84 11.81
CA GLN A 135 -7.29 -6.40 13.04
C GLN A 135 -5.94 -7.07 12.83
N LEU A 136 -5.73 -7.69 11.66
CA LEU A 136 -4.56 -8.51 11.35
C LEU A 136 -3.48 -7.76 10.58
N ASN A 137 -3.78 -6.58 10.04
CA ASN A 137 -2.89 -5.83 9.16
C ASN A 137 -2.72 -4.38 9.62
N GLU A 138 -1.49 -3.89 9.60
CA GLU A 138 -1.22 -2.48 9.93
C GLU A 138 -1.66 -1.53 8.82
N VAL A 139 -1.70 -1.99 7.57
CA VAL A 139 -2.20 -1.19 6.45
C VAL A 139 -3.21 -1.99 5.64
N VAL A 140 -4.35 -1.36 5.38
CA VAL A 140 -5.42 -1.91 4.55
C VAL A 140 -5.77 -0.89 3.47
N CYS A 141 -5.67 -1.31 2.21
CA CYS A 141 -6.00 -0.49 1.05
C CYS A 141 -7.10 -1.17 0.23
N LYS A 142 -8.25 -0.52 0.10
CA LYS A 142 -9.37 -0.99 -0.72
C LYS A 142 -9.37 -0.27 -2.06
N LEU A 143 -9.18 -1.02 -3.13
CA LEU A 143 -9.23 -0.48 -4.49
C LEU A 143 -10.64 -0.57 -5.05
N LYS A 144 -11.09 0.49 -5.73
CA LYS A 144 -12.40 0.51 -6.40
C LYS A 144 -12.43 -0.56 -7.51
N GLY A 145 -13.48 -1.38 -7.50
CA GLY A 145 -13.63 -2.48 -8.47
C GLY A 145 -12.85 -3.75 -8.14
N SER A 146 -12.13 -3.79 -7.01
CA SER A 146 -11.50 -5.00 -6.49
C SER A 146 -12.36 -5.64 -5.41
N SER A 147 -12.55 -6.96 -5.49
CA SER A 147 -13.22 -7.73 -4.43
C SER A 147 -12.30 -8.03 -3.25
N LYS A 148 -10.99 -7.84 -3.41
CA LYS A 148 -9.99 -8.12 -2.36
C LYS A 148 -9.27 -6.85 -1.96
N ASN A 149 -9.03 -6.69 -0.66
CA ASN A 149 -8.17 -5.65 -0.11
C ASN A 149 -6.70 -5.94 -0.41
N VAL A 150 -5.89 -4.89 -0.58
CA VAL A 150 -4.43 -5.00 -0.59
C VAL A 150 -3.97 -4.77 0.84
N LEU A 151 -3.30 -5.76 1.41
CA LEU A 151 -3.00 -5.85 2.83
C LEU A 151 -1.49 -5.81 3.08
N LEU A 152 -1.09 -5.15 4.17
CA LEU A 152 0.28 -5.18 4.67
C LEU A 152 0.26 -5.46 6.18
N LYS A 153 0.84 -6.57 6.59
CA LYS A 153 0.85 -7.01 7.99
C LYS A 153 1.63 -6.07 8.90
N LYS A 154 2.76 -5.55 8.42
CA LYS A 154 3.64 -4.69 9.22
C LYS A 154 4.28 -3.60 8.36
N ILE A 155 4.27 -2.37 8.87
CA ILE A 155 4.97 -1.23 8.29
C ILE A 155 6.46 -1.36 8.60
N THR A 156 7.31 -1.04 7.62
CA THR A 156 8.77 -1.00 7.84
C THR A 156 9.14 0.31 8.51
N GLU A 157 9.74 0.23 9.68
CA GLU A 157 10.23 1.40 10.40
C GLU A 157 11.57 1.85 9.82
N LEU A 158 11.68 3.14 9.57
CA LEU A 158 12.90 3.81 9.13
C LEU A 158 13.50 4.60 10.31
N PRO A 159 14.78 4.97 10.24
CA PRO A 159 15.42 5.79 11.27
C PRO A 159 14.65 7.07 11.57
N THR A 160 14.60 7.42 12.84
CA THR A 160 13.93 8.63 13.35
C THR A 160 14.57 9.91 12.80
N ILE A 161 13.79 10.91 12.53
CA ILE A 161 14.25 12.27 12.20
C ILE A 161 14.28 13.06 13.50
N MET A 162 15.48 13.53 13.88
CA MET A 162 15.62 14.50 14.96
C MET A 162 15.54 15.90 14.35
N THR A 163 14.62 16.71 14.84
CA THR A 163 14.53 18.14 14.50
C THR A 163 15.08 18.92 15.69
N GLU A 164 16.04 19.80 15.42
CA GLU A 164 16.58 20.77 16.41
C GLU A 164 15.50 21.80 16.79
#